data_173cfbddabfb0863a7ec1789ced152ad
#
_entry.id   173cfbddabfb0863a7ec1789ced152ad
#
_cell.length_a   1.000
_cell.length_b   1.000
_cell.length_c   1.000
_cell.angle_alpha   90.00
_cell.angle_beta   90.00
_cell.angle_gamma   90.00
#
_symmetry.space_group_name_H-M   'P 1'
#
loop_
_entity.id
_entity.type
_entity.pdbx_description
1 polymer ?
#
loop_
_entity_poly.entity_id
_entity_poly.type
_entity_poly.pdbx_seq_one_letter_code
_entity_poly.pdbx_strand_id
1 'polypeptide(L)'
;MLVTAGAFAVERPNVVFILADDLGYGDLGCMGCQDIATPNIDRIAKEGVIMTDFYSNAPVCTPTRAGFMLGRWQQRVGIEFAFGYQVEQMKKVKGEWVPEPDMHGLGLPLGEVTVAERMREAGYVTGAFGKWHLGFKDEYNPVKRGFDEFFGELLGHVDYYRHRYYDGTVGIRDGLKEVDLKGRYFTDLVNERAAAFVKKHAGGEKPFFLYVPHLAVHAPFQAPDAPETQMVTKESMLQGSRAIYKAMLERVDAGVGMLLKELEVAGVADKTLVVFSSDNGGERWASNAPLFHHKATLWEGGIRVPCLMRWPGKIAAGSRSNVPGITMDLSATFLTAAGGQLPKEKPFDGVDLLPLVSGETKVAERDFCWRMQRSNRTMKAIRRGKWKYVNDGNTMDLLFDLEIDAGERTNMNFRYPEVVAELKKRLADWEAEMDAEEKEVLVR
;
A
#
# COMPACT_ATOMS: atom_id res chain seq x y z
N MET A 1 -48.24 -25.55 4.28
CA MET A 1 -47.52 -24.31 4.61
C MET A 1 -46.07 -24.46 4.15
N LEU A 2 -45.72 -23.86 3.02
CA LEU A 2 -44.33 -23.79 2.58
C LEU A 2 -43.65 -22.66 3.36
N VAL A 3 -42.76 -23.02 4.27
CA VAL A 3 -41.83 -22.06 4.90
C VAL A 3 -40.74 -21.75 3.84
N THR A 4 -40.87 -20.63 3.17
CA THR A 4 -39.80 -20.09 2.36
C THR A 4 -38.68 -19.67 3.32
N ALA A 5 -37.59 -20.44 3.38
CA ALA A 5 -36.36 -20.01 3.99
C ALA A 5 -35.89 -18.78 3.22
N GLY A 6 -36.16 -17.60 3.76
CA GLY A 6 -35.56 -16.35 3.27
C GLY A 6 -34.05 -16.49 3.46
N ALA A 7 -33.31 -16.59 2.34
CA ALA A 7 -31.88 -16.41 2.37
C ALA A 7 -31.64 -14.97 2.89
N PHE A 8 -31.16 -14.85 4.12
CA PHE A 8 -30.65 -13.59 4.63
C PHE A 8 -29.50 -13.21 3.69
N ALA A 9 -29.74 -12.19 2.85
CA ALA A 9 -28.67 -11.64 2.05
C ALA A 9 -27.54 -11.22 3.02
N VAL A 10 -26.38 -11.80 2.85
CA VAL A 10 -25.20 -11.38 3.62
C VAL A 10 -25.03 -9.89 3.34
N GLU A 11 -25.19 -9.07 4.38
CA GLU A 11 -25.09 -7.63 4.26
C GLU A 11 -23.64 -7.29 3.87
N ARG A 12 -23.44 -6.89 2.62
CA ARG A 12 -22.13 -6.57 2.06
C ARG A 12 -21.67 -5.19 2.58
N PRO A 13 -20.51 -5.09 3.24
CA PRO A 13 -20.05 -3.81 3.79
C PRO A 13 -19.62 -2.86 2.70
N ASN A 14 -19.64 -1.55 2.98
CA ASN A 14 -18.75 -0.63 2.28
C ASN A 14 -17.30 -0.93 2.68
N VAL A 15 -16.37 -0.65 1.78
CA VAL A 15 -14.95 -0.84 2.04
C VAL A 15 -14.22 0.48 1.79
N VAL A 16 -13.44 0.93 2.77
CA VAL A 16 -12.56 2.10 2.67
C VAL A 16 -11.14 1.65 2.97
N PHE A 17 -10.25 1.80 2.00
CA PHE A 17 -8.82 1.57 2.19
C PHE A 17 -8.04 2.87 2.04
N ILE A 18 -7.44 3.32 3.13
CA ILE A 18 -6.61 4.52 3.21
C ILE A 18 -5.16 4.07 3.27
N LEU A 19 -4.35 4.53 2.31
CA LEU A 19 -2.94 4.16 2.19
C LEU A 19 -2.09 5.43 2.24
N ALA A 20 -1.24 5.56 3.25
CA ALA A 20 -0.22 6.59 3.29
C ALA A 20 1.00 6.18 2.44
N ASP A 21 1.80 7.13 2.01
CA ASP A 21 3.04 6.92 1.27
C ASP A 21 4.23 7.27 2.15
N ASP A 22 5.19 6.36 2.29
CA ASP A 22 6.41 6.54 3.10
C ASP A 22 6.15 6.80 4.60
N LEU A 23 5.06 6.31 5.16
CA LEU A 23 4.77 6.49 6.59
C LEU A 23 5.63 5.54 7.44
N GLY A 24 6.33 6.09 8.41
CA GLY A 24 7.11 5.30 9.36
C GLY A 24 6.23 4.50 10.32
N TYR A 25 6.69 3.28 10.67
CA TYR A 25 6.00 2.39 11.60
C TYR A 25 5.71 3.05 12.96
N GLY A 26 6.64 3.87 13.46
CA GLY A 26 6.55 4.55 14.74
C GLY A 26 5.94 5.96 14.69
N ASP A 27 5.29 6.37 13.60
CA ASP A 27 4.82 7.75 13.43
C ASP A 27 3.36 7.99 13.82
N LEU A 28 2.63 6.95 14.22
CA LEU A 28 1.25 7.07 14.70
C LEU A 28 1.17 7.09 16.23
N GLY A 29 0.24 7.85 16.79
CA GLY A 29 0.02 7.88 18.25
C GLY A 29 -0.28 6.51 18.84
N CYS A 30 -1.14 5.70 18.18
CA CYS A 30 -1.45 4.33 18.58
C CYS A 30 -0.26 3.35 18.47
N MET A 31 0.80 3.72 17.75
CA MET A 31 2.07 2.98 17.64
C MET A 31 3.15 3.54 18.58
N GLY A 32 2.85 4.59 19.37
CA GLY A 32 3.73 5.15 20.39
C GLY A 32 4.42 6.47 20.03
N CYS A 33 4.05 7.09 18.90
CA CYS A 33 4.57 8.42 18.54
C CYS A 33 4.20 9.47 19.58
N GLN A 34 5.17 10.31 19.96
CA GLN A 34 4.97 11.35 20.98
C GLN A 34 4.99 12.77 20.38
N ASP A 35 5.52 12.94 19.18
CA ASP A 35 5.72 14.27 18.59
C ASP A 35 4.71 14.60 17.49
N ILE A 36 3.95 13.61 16.98
CA ILE A 36 2.90 13.79 15.97
C ILE A 36 1.56 13.37 16.53
N ALA A 37 0.54 14.20 16.35
CA ALA A 37 -0.82 13.88 16.76
C ALA A 37 -1.61 13.26 15.58
N THR A 38 -2.10 12.04 15.79
CA THR A 38 -2.92 11.31 14.79
C THR A 38 -4.25 10.81 15.37
N PRO A 39 -5.05 11.69 16.03
CA PRO A 39 -6.22 11.25 16.79
C PRO A 39 -7.28 10.55 15.97
N ASN A 40 -7.43 10.87 14.69
CA ASN A 40 -8.44 10.26 13.82
C ASN A 40 -7.97 8.90 13.29
N ILE A 41 -6.69 8.75 12.94
CA ILE A 41 -6.08 7.46 12.58
C ILE A 41 -6.08 6.55 13.82
N ASP A 42 -5.69 7.09 15.00
CA ASP A 42 -5.70 6.35 16.27
C ASP A 42 -7.12 5.89 16.66
N ARG A 43 -8.15 6.60 16.24
CA ARG A 43 -9.54 6.20 16.40
C ARG A 43 -9.86 4.90 15.67
N ILE A 44 -9.30 4.68 14.47
CA ILE A 44 -9.46 3.40 13.73
C ILE A 44 -8.90 2.25 14.59
N ALA A 45 -7.74 2.44 15.21
CA ALA A 45 -7.13 1.47 16.12
C ALA A 45 -7.97 1.25 17.38
N LYS A 46 -8.45 2.32 18.00
CA LYS A 46 -9.25 2.28 19.22
C LYS A 46 -10.60 1.56 19.02
N GLU A 47 -11.21 1.74 17.86
CA GLU A 47 -12.51 1.15 17.51
C GLU A 47 -12.38 -0.16 16.72
N GLY A 48 -11.14 -0.65 16.53
CA GLY A 48 -10.82 -1.85 15.76
C GLY A 48 -9.58 -2.57 16.26
N VAL A 49 -8.75 -3.07 15.34
CA VAL A 49 -7.55 -3.85 15.63
C VAL A 49 -6.30 -3.18 15.06
N ILE A 50 -5.19 -3.28 15.80
CA ILE A 50 -3.84 -3.01 15.31
C ILE A 50 -3.21 -4.35 14.92
N MET A 51 -2.88 -4.52 13.65
CA MET A 51 -2.04 -5.64 13.20
C MET A 51 -0.58 -5.27 13.37
N THR A 52 0.10 -5.85 14.36
CA THR A 52 1.48 -5.48 14.70
C THR A 52 2.51 -6.08 13.75
N ASP A 53 2.16 -7.16 13.04
CA ASP A 53 3.02 -7.92 12.13
C ASP A 53 2.51 -7.82 10.68
N PHE A 54 2.22 -6.61 10.24
CA PHE A 54 1.75 -6.38 8.88
C PHE A 54 2.86 -5.85 7.98
N TYR A 55 2.92 -6.36 6.74
CA TYR A 55 3.98 -6.09 5.79
C TYR A 55 3.48 -5.48 4.50
N SER A 56 4.29 -4.63 3.90
CA SER A 56 4.14 -4.25 2.51
C SER A 56 4.67 -5.35 1.57
N ASN A 57 4.09 -5.47 0.38
CA ASN A 57 4.55 -6.41 -0.64
C ASN A 57 5.99 -6.14 -1.11
N ALA A 58 6.45 -4.91 -0.98
CA ALA A 58 7.78 -4.49 -1.35
C ALA A 58 8.22 -3.28 -0.50
N PRO A 59 9.53 -2.98 -0.43
CA PRO A 59 10.02 -1.82 0.31
C PRO A 59 9.89 -0.49 -0.45
N VAL A 60 9.10 -0.44 -1.54
CA VAL A 60 8.85 0.73 -2.39
C VAL A 60 7.45 0.70 -2.99
N CYS A 61 6.95 1.88 -3.40
CA CYS A 61 5.54 2.14 -3.70
C CYS A 61 4.95 1.33 -4.87
N THR A 62 5.48 1.42 -6.11
CA THR A 62 4.86 0.76 -7.27
C THR A 62 4.62 -0.74 -7.07
N PRO A 63 5.63 -1.56 -6.67
CA PRO A 63 5.41 -2.99 -6.51
C PRO A 63 4.43 -3.33 -5.38
N THR A 64 4.41 -2.57 -4.28
CA THR A 64 3.40 -2.78 -3.24
C THR A 64 1.99 -2.49 -3.75
N ARG A 65 1.80 -1.39 -4.48
CA ARG A 65 0.51 -1.02 -5.07
C ARG A 65 0.08 -2.03 -6.13
N ALA A 66 1.02 -2.57 -6.93
CA ALA A 66 0.76 -3.65 -7.87
C ALA A 66 0.31 -4.94 -7.16
N GLY A 67 1.04 -5.36 -6.12
CA GLY A 67 0.67 -6.53 -5.31
C GLY A 67 -0.73 -6.40 -4.70
N PHE A 68 -1.08 -5.22 -4.17
CA PHE A 68 -2.44 -4.93 -3.71
C PHE A 68 -3.46 -5.02 -4.84
N MET A 69 -3.25 -4.34 -5.97
CA MET A 69 -4.23 -4.35 -7.06
C MET A 69 -4.47 -5.73 -7.64
N LEU A 70 -3.45 -6.59 -7.64
CA LEU A 70 -3.54 -7.94 -8.19
C LEU A 70 -3.96 -9.00 -7.17
N GLY A 71 -3.81 -8.74 -5.85
CA GLY A 71 -3.94 -9.77 -4.81
C GLY A 71 -2.87 -10.86 -4.90
N ARG A 72 -1.78 -10.61 -5.65
CA ARG A 72 -0.73 -11.57 -6.00
C ARG A 72 0.65 -10.97 -5.79
N TRP A 73 1.66 -11.81 -5.73
CA TRP A 73 3.04 -11.36 -5.80
C TRP A 73 3.28 -10.58 -7.09
N GLN A 74 3.70 -9.33 -6.97
CA GLN A 74 3.97 -8.45 -8.11
C GLN A 74 5.17 -8.93 -8.97
N GLN A 75 6.00 -9.83 -8.44
CA GLN A 75 7.07 -10.48 -9.20
C GLN A 75 6.53 -11.35 -10.32
N ARG A 76 5.30 -11.90 -10.20
CA ARG A 76 4.62 -12.66 -11.25
C ARG A 76 4.45 -11.85 -12.54
N VAL A 77 4.34 -10.53 -12.41
CA VAL A 77 4.21 -9.60 -13.55
C VAL A 77 5.46 -8.74 -13.77
N GLY A 78 6.57 -9.05 -13.09
CA GLY A 78 7.86 -8.37 -13.27
C GLY A 78 7.96 -6.97 -12.67
N ILE A 79 7.03 -6.56 -11.79
CA ILE A 79 7.08 -5.25 -11.12
C ILE A 79 7.86 -5.38 -9.81
N GLU A 80 9.17 -5.18 -9.85
CA GLU A 80 10.05 -5.35 -8.69
C GLU A 80 10.64 -4.05 -8.15
N PHE A 81 10.46 -2.93 -8.85
CA PHE A 81 10.90 -1.61 -8.42
C PHE A 81 9.90 -0.51 -8.79
N ALA A 82 10.06 0.67 -8.20
CA ALA A 82 9.19 1.82 -8.45
C ALA A 82 9.36 2.35 -9.88
N PHE A 83 8.25 2.60 -10.58
CA PHE A 83 8.28 3.35 -11.82
C PHE A 83 8.73 4.78 -11.51
N GLY A 84 9.72 5.29 -12.24
CA GLY A 84 10.28 6.61 -12.04
C GLY A 84 9.89 7.57 -13.18
N TYR A 85 9.81 8.84 -12.85
CA TYR A 85 9.85 9.92 -13.83
C TYR A 85 11.33 10.18 -14.15
N GLN A 86 11.90 9.39 -15.04
CA GLN A 86 13.28 9.60 -15.48
C GLN A 86 13.33 9.63 -17.01
N VAL A 87 13.55 10.81 -17.49
CA VAL A 87 14.01 11.01 -18.86
C VAL A 87 15.46 10.52 -18.90
N GLU A 88 15.72 9.51 -19.73
CA GLU A 88 17.07 9.02 -20.05
C GLU A 88 17.87 8.39 -18.89
N GLN A 89 17.45 7.25 -18.40
CA GLN A 89 18.40 6.35 -17.75
C GLN A 89 19.00 5.38 -18.79
N MET A 90 20.31 5.18 -18.69
CA MET A 90 21.02 4.16 -19.44
C MET A 90 21.29 2.98 -18.53
N LYS A 91 20.95 1.78 -18.97
CA LYS A 91 21.33 0.54 -18.30
C LYS A 91 22.34 -0.25 -19.11
N LYS A 92 23.16 -1.03 -18.42
CA LYS A 92 24.15 -1.88 -19.08
C LYS A 92 23.56 -3.26 -19.34
N VAL A 93 23.34 -3.62 -20.59
CA VAL A 93 22.86 -4.95 -21.01
C VAL A 93 23.95 -5.62 -21.82
N LYS A 94 24.44 -6.80 -21.37
CA LYS A 94 25.51 -7.56 -22.02
C LYS A 94 26.78 -6.74 -22.32
N GLY A 95 27.07 -5.76 -21.45
CA GLY A 95 28.26 -4.92 -21.60
C GLY A 95 28.04 -3.60 -22.35
N GLU A 96 26.93 -3.42 -23.03
CA GLU A 96 26.57 -2.21 -23.76
C GLU A 96 25.60 -1.34 -22.97
N TRP A 97 25.73 -0.01 -23.09
CA TRP A 97 24.79 0.94 -22.52
C TRP A 97 23.60 1.07 -23.47
N VAL A 98 22.42 0.68 -22.99
CA VAL A 98 21.15 0.84 -23.72
C VAL A 98 20.23 1.79 -22.95
N PRO A 99 19.43 2.59 -23.65
CA PRO A 99 18.43 3.43 -23.00
C PRO A 99 17.50 2.56 -22.13
N GLU A 100 17.22 3.01 -20.90
CA GLU A 100 16.09 2.44 -20.17
C GLU A 100 14.82 2.78 -20.93
N PRO A 101 13.84 1.86 -20.92
CA PRO A 101 12.59 2.13 -21.58
C PRO A 101 11.93 3.38 -21.04
N ASP A 102 11.15 4.00 -21.90
CA ASP A 102 10.26 5.09 -21.55
C ASP A 102 9.39 4.69 -20.35
N MET A 103 9.74 5.19 -19.18
CA MET A 103 9.00 4.89 -17.94
C MET A 103 7.52 5.31 -18.02
N HIS A 104 7.17 6.24 -18.92
CA HIS A 104 5.80 6.58 -19.24
C HIS A 104 5.07 5.45 -19.99
N GLY A 105 5.81 4.57 -20.67
CA GLY A 105 5.28 3.38 -21.31
C GLY A 105 4.97 2.25 -20.34
N LEU A 106 5.49 2.30 -19.12
CA LEU A 106 5.27 1.27 -18.12
C LEU A 106 3.92 1.45 -17.41
N GLY A 107 3.30 0.33 -17.06
CA GLY A 107 2.07 0.31 -16.31
C GLY A 107 1.73 -1.09 -15.81
N LEU A 108 0.70 -1.19 -14.99
CA LEU A 108 0.18 -2.48 -14.56
C LEU A 108 -0.33 -3.25 -15.79
N PRO A 109 0.17 -4.47 -16.09
CA PRO A 109 -0.17 -5.19 -17.31
C PRO A 109 -1.68 -5.25 -17.57
N LEU A 110 -2.08 -4.94 -18.81
CA LEU A 110 -3.50 -4.82 -19.17
C LEU A 110 -4.23 -6.17 -19.16
N GLY A 111 -3.49 -7.28 -19.31
CA GLY A 111 -4.01 -8.64 -19.20
C GLY A 111 -4.27 -9.11 -17.76
N GLU A 112 -3.93 -8.28 -16.74
CA GLU A 112 -4.21 -8.58 -15.33
C GLU A 112 -5.50 -7.91 -14.86
N VAL A 113 -6.30 -8.64 -14.09
CA VAL A 113 -7.56 -8.13 -13.51
C VAL A 113 -7.29 -7.58 -12.10
N THR A 114 -7.62 -6.33 -11.86
CA THR A 114 -7.41 -5.66 -10.57
C THR A 114 -8.48 -6.02 -9.54
N VAL A 115 -8.18 -5.83 -8.26
CA VAL A 115 -9.18 -5.93 -7.19
C VAL A 115 -10.34 -4.94 -7.40
N ALA A 116 -10.08 -3.76 -7.97
CA ALA A 116 -11.13 -2.78 -8.26
C ALA A 116 -12.11 -3.26 -9.34
N GLU A 117 -11.59 -3.90 -10.41
CA GLU A 117 -12.42 -4.55 -11.44
C GLU A 117 -13.29 -5.65 -10.80
N ARG A 118 -12.73 -6.48 -9.92
CA ARG A 118 -13.47 -7.54 -9.21
C ARG A 118 -14.51 -6.98 -8.23
N MET A 119 -14.20 -5.91 -7.52
CA MET A 119 -15.17 -5.23 -6.64
C MET A 119 -16.33 -4.63 -7.46
N ARG A 120 -16.05 -4.04 -8.62
CA ARG A 120 -17.08 -3.56 -9.54
C ARG A 120 -17.95 -4.71 -10.08
N GLU A 121 -17.34 -5.83 -10.46
CA GLU A 121 -18.07 -7.06 -10.85
C GLU A 121 -18.93 -7.61 -9.70
N ALA A 122 -18.48 -7.50 -8.45
CA ALA A 122 -19.25 -7.81 -7.26
C ALA A 122 -20.39 -6.79 -6.99
N GLY A 123 -20.57 -5.78 -7.84
CA GLY A 123 -21.67 -4.82 -7.78
C GLY A 123 -21.40 -3.59 -6.90
N TYR A 124 -20.14 -3.28 -6.60
CA TYR A 124 -19.74 -2.09 -5.88
C TYR A 124 -19.63 -0.87 -6.80
N VAL A 125 -19.91 0.32 -6.27
CA VAL A 125 -19.43 1.57 -6.87
C VAL A 125 -18.00 1.79 -6.38
N THR A 126 -17.10 2.15 -7.29
CA THR A 126 -15.66 2.17 -6.98
C THR A 126 -15.05 3.56 -7.19
N GLY A 127 -14.26 4.03 -6.23
CA GLY A 127 -13.57 5.31 -6.31
C GLY A 127 -12.11 5.21 -5.88
N ALA A 128 -11.23 5.96 -6.57
CA ALA A 128 -9.83 6.10 -6.19
C ALA A 128 -9.45 7.59 -6.14
N PHE A 129 -8.89 8.03 -5.01
CA PHE A 129 -8.52 9.44 -4.83
C PHE A 129 -7.13 9.55 -4.24
N GLY A 130 -6.15 10.03 -5.04
CA GLY A 130 -4.75 10.20 -4.64
C GLY A 130 -3.73 9.66 -5.63
N LYS A 131 -2.66 9.04 -5.12
CA LYS A 131 -1.53 8.53 -5.90
C LYS A 131 -1.83 7.15 -6.51
N TRP A 132 -1.74 7.05 -7.85
CA TRP A 132 -1.89 5.78 -8.55
C TRP A 132 -0.58 4.98 -8.63
N HIS A 133 0.41 5.53 -9.31
CA HIS A 133 1.76 4.98 -9.50
C HIS A 133 1.82 3.59 -10.16
N LEU A 134 0.82 3.27 -11.01
CA LEU A 134 0.73 2.01 -11.76
C LEU A 134 0.55 2.22 -13.28
N GLY A 135 1.06 3.34 -13.78
CA GLY A 135 1.12 3.69 -15.19
C GLY A 135 0.56 5.08 -15.49
N PHE A 136 1.20 5.76 -16.45
CA PHE A 136 0.92 7.15 -16.80
C PHE A 136 -0.04 7.30 -17.96
N LYS A 137 0.00 6.39 -18.95
CA LYS A 137 -0.86 6.45 -20.13
C LYS A 137 -2.32 6.19 -19.77
N ASP A 138 -3.23 6.71 -20.58
CA ASP A 138 -4.68 6.61 -20.37
C ASP A 138 -5.18 5.17 -20.22
N GLU A 139 -4.55 4.19 -20.88
CA GLU A 139 -4.89 2.77 -20.77
C GLU A 139 -4.66 2.20 -19.35
N TYR A 140 -3.72 2.78 -18.61
CA TYR A 140 -3.41 2.41 -17.23
C TYR A 140 -4.14 3.26 -16.19
N ASN A 141 -4.89 4.29 -16.63
CA ASN A 141 -5.60 5.18 -15.72
C ASN A 141 -6.61 4.39 -14.88
N PRO A 142 -6.79 4.70 -13.58
CA PRO A 142 -7.71 4.01 -12.69
C PRO A 142 -9.11 3.81 -13.24
N VAL A 143 -9.68 4.77 -14.01
CA VAL A 143 -11.01 4.59 -14.63
C VAL A 143 -11.05 3.50 -15.70
N LYS A 144 -9.90 3.09 -16.23
CA LYS A 144 -9.76 1.94 -17.14
C LYS A 144 -9.42 0.64 -16.41
N ARG A 145 -9.10 0.74 -15.12
CA ARG A 145 -8.63 -0.34 -14.26
C ARG A 145 -9.58 -0.60 -13.09
N GLY A 146 -10.89 -0.39 -13.30
CA GLY A 146 -11.95 -0.81 -12.41
C GLY A 146 -12.51 0.24 -11.47
N PHE A 147 -12.05 1.49 -11.51
CA PHE A 147 -12.63 2.57 -10.73
C PHE A 147 -13.63 3.38 -11.55
N ASP A 148 -14.82 3.64 -11.00
CA ASP A 148 -15.84 4.47 -11.64
C ASP A 148 -15.49 5.96 -11.54
N GLU A 149 -14.84 6.36 -10.44
CA GLU A 149 -14.39 7.74 -10.21
C GLU A 149 -12.90 7.75 -9.83
N PHE A 150 -12.16 8.70 -10.38
CA PHE A 150 -10.74 8.91 -10.07
C PHE A 150 -10.42 10.41 -10.00
N PHE A 151 -9.67 10.79 -8.97
CA PHE A 151 -8.96 12.07 -8.93
C PHE A 151 -7.59 11.85 -8.28
N GLY A 152 -6.51 12.25 -8.96
CA GLY A 152 -5.20 12.06 -8.37
C GLY A 152 -4.05 12.23 -9.35
N GLU A 153 -2.86 11.77 -8.93
CA GLU A 153 -1.66 11.76 -9.73
C GLU A 153 -1.30 10.34 -10.20
N LEU A 154 -0.65 10.23 -11.36
CA LEU A 154 -0.43 8.95 -12.03
C LEU A 154 1.00 8.38 -11.85
N LEU A 155 1.99 9.22 -11.57
CA LEU A 155 3.38 8.83 -11.34
C LEU A 155 3.70 8.69 -9.84
N GLY A 156 4.93 8.90 -9.45
CA GLY A 156 5.36 8.64 -8.08
C GLY A 156 5.33 9.85 -7.14
N HIS A 157 5.17 11.05 -7.68
CA HIS A 157 5.18 12.29 -6.93
C HIS A 157 4.65 13.45 -7.77
N VAL A 158 4.19 14.51 -7.11
CA VAL A 158 3.78 15.75 -7.74
C VAL A 158 4.00 16.90 -6.75
N ASP A 159 4.26 18.11 -7.21
CA ASP A 159 4.26 19.31 -6.36
C ASP A 159 2.88 19.48 -5.72
N TYR A 160 2.83 19.60 -4.38
CA TYR A 160 1.56 19.63 -3.63
C TYR A 160 0.69 20.85 -3.87
N TYR A 161 1.28 21.96 -4.40
CA TYR A 161 0.54 23.20 -4.68
C TYR A 161 0.41 23.50 -6.16
N ARG A 162 1.42 23.11 -6.98
CA ARG A 162 1.43 23.36 -8.42
C ARG A 162 0.88 22.21 -9.22
N HIS A 163 0.84 21.01 -8.61
CA HIS A 163 0.36 19.78 -9.23
C HIS A 163 1.07 19.44 -10.54
N ARG A 164 2.38 19.71 -10.57
CA ARG A 164 3.23 19.48 -11.75
C ARG A 164 4.43 18.62 -11.40
N TYR A 165 4.87 17.87 -12.38
CA TYR A 165 6.15 17.17 -12.34
C TYR A 165 7.30 18.16 -12.60
N TYR A 166 8.55 17.71 -12.45
CA TYR A 166 9.74 18.57 -12.60
C TYR A 166 9.88 19.21 -14.00
N ASP A 167 9.39 18.54 -15.04
CA ASP A 167 9.40 19.03 -16.41
C ASP A 167 8.28 20.03 -16.72
N GLY A 168 7.43 20.31 -15.72
CA GLY A 168 6.30 21.21 -15.85
C GLY A 168 5.02 20.54 -16.36
N THR A 169 5.03 19.25 -16.68
CA THR A 169 3.84 18.50 -17.09
C THR A 169 2.78 18.50 -15.98
N VAL A 170 1.50 18.64 -16.35
CA VAL A 170 0.38 18.58 -15.41
C VAL A 170 0.31 17.16 -14.83
N GLY A 171 0.41 17.07 -13.51
CA GLY A 171 0.52 15.79 -12.78
C GLY A 171 -0.81 15.21 -12.31
N ILE A 172 -1.89 15.98 -12.27
CA ILE A 172 -3.18 15.51 -11.73
C ILE A 172 -4.25 15.36 -12.78
N ARG A 173 -5.14 14.40 -12.53
CA ARG A 173 -6.27 14.03 -13.39
C ARG A 173 -7.56 14.00 -12.58
N ASP A 174 -8.69 14.36 -13.24
CA ASP A 174 -10.05 14.05 -12.81
C ASP A 174 -10.64 13.12 -13.89
N GLY A 175 -10.75 11.85 -13.57
CA GLY A 175 -10.91 10.80 -14.56
C GLY A 175 -9.70 10.75 -15.53
N LEU A 176 -9.98 10.88 -16.84
CA LEU A 176 -8.95 11.00 -17.88
C LEU A 176 -8.49 12.43 -18.15
N LYS A 177 -9.21 13.42 -17.60
CA LYS A 177 -8.98 14.83 -17.92
C LYS A 177 -7.88 15.42 -17.04
N GLU A 178 -6.92 16.10 -17.66
CA GLU A 178 -5.99 16.98 -16.93
C GLU A 178 -6.74 18.14 -16.27
N VAL A 179 -6.39 18.43 -15.02
CA VAL A 179 -6.97 19.54 -14.28
C VAL A 179 -5.87 20.40 -13.66
N ASP A 180 -6.06 21.70 -13.64
CA ASP A 180 -5.17 22.67 -13.01
C ASP A 180 -5.89 23.30 -11.81
N LEU A 181 -5.49 22.90 -10.61
CA LEU A 181 -6.03 23.38 -9.34
C LEU A 181 -4.94 24.08 -8.52
N LYS A 182 -3.98 24.68 -9.21
CA LYS A 182 -2.84 25.39 -8.63
C LYS A 182 -3.25 26.28 -7.45
N GLY A 183 -2.45 26.22 -6.40
CA GLY A 183 -2.63 27.00 -5.16
C GLY A 183 -3.43 26.26 -4.08
N ARG A 184 -4.07 25.14 -4.41
CA ARG A 184 -4.71 24.27 -3.42
C ARG A 184 -3.76 23.14 -3.01
N TYR A 185 -3.74 22.79 -1.76
CA TYR A 185 -2.89 21.72 -1.26
C TYR A 185 -3.42 20.34 -1.70
N PHE A 186 -2.56 19.51 -2.30
CA PHE A 186 -3.00 18.26 -2.93
C PHE A 186 -3.67 17.29 -1.96
N THR A 187 -3.14 17.16 -0.72
CA THR A 187 -3.75 16.30 0.30
C THR A 187 -5.18 16.75 0.64
N ASP A 188 -5.44 18.07 0.70
CA ASP A 188 -6.79 18.59 0.95
C ASP A 188 -7.76 18.26 -0.18
N LEU A 189 -7.29 18.37 -1.43
CA LEU A 189 -8.08 17.98 -2.60
C LEU A 189 -8.46 16.51 -2.56
N VAL A 190 -7.52 15.64 -2.18
CA VAL A 190 -7.77 14.20 -2.02
C VAL A 190 -8.80 13.95 -0.92
N ASN A 191 -8.63 14.58 0.26
CA ASN A 191 -9.55 14.47 1.39
C ASN A 191 -10.97 14.87 1.03
N GLU A 192 -11.14 16.03 0.39
CA GLU A 192 -12.43 16.54 -0.03
C GLU A 192 -13.11 15.64 -1.06
N ARG A 193 -12.36 15.14 -2.07
CA ARG A 193 -12.90 14.24 -3.09
C ARG A 193 -13.34 12.91 -2.49
N ALA A 194 -12.54 12.35 -1.59
CA ALA A 194 -12.87 11.10 -0.90
C ALA A 194 -14.13 11.25 0.00
N ALA A 195 -14.21 12.34 0.76
CA ALA A 195 -15.39 12.64 1.58
C ALA A 195 -16.66 12.89 0.72
N ALA A 196 -16.51 13.61 -0.39
CA ALA A 196 -17.61 13.85 -1.33
C ALA A 196 -18.12 12.55 -1.97
N PHE A 197 -17.22 11.61 -2.28
CA PHE A 197 -17.58 10.27 -2.77
C PHE A 197 -18.41 9.51 -1.74
N VAL A 198 -17.99 9.47 -0.48
CA VAL A 198 -18.77 8.85 0.61
C VAL A 198 -20.15 9.48 0.70
N LYS A 199 -20.23 10.81 0.77
CA LYS A 199 -21.49 11.55 0.85
C LYS A 199 -22.43 11.23 -0.33
N LYS A 200 -21.87 11.06 -1.54
CA LYS A 200 -22.64 10.77 -2.76
C LYS A 200 -23.19 9.35 -2.77
N HIS A 201 -22.43 8.36 -2.27
CA HIS A 201 -22.75 6.96 -2.49
C HIS A 201 -23.24 6.21 -1.25
N ALA A 202 -23.02 6.72 -0.01
CA ALA A 202 -23.35 6.03 1.22
C ALA A 202 -24.86 5.75 1.42
N GLY A 203 -25.74 6.54 0.82
CA GLY A 203 -27.19 6.32 0.83
C GLY A 203 -27.74 5.54 -0.36
N GLY A 204 -26.88 5.06 -1.26
CA GLY A 204 -27.24 4.33 -2.46
C GLY A 204 -27.63 2.86 -2.21
N GLU A 205 -28.19 2.22 -3.25
CA GLU A 205 -28.55 0.78 -3.20
C GLU A 205 -27.33 -0.14 -3.27
N LYS A 206 -26.21 0.37 -3.83
CA LYS A 206 -24.98 -0.40 -3.98
C LYS A 206 -23.97 -0.01 -2.90
N PRO A 207 -23.27 -0.96 -2.31
CA PRO A 207 -22.12 -0.65 -1.46
C PRO A 207 -21.00 -0.03 -2.30
N PHE A 208 -20.05 0.65 -1.65
CA PHE A 208 -18.91 1.25 -2.34
C PHE A 208 -17.58 0.66 -1.87
N PHE A 209 -16.62 0.66 -2.79
CA PHE A 209 -15.20 0.45 -2.54
C PHE A 209 -14.44 1.76 -2.81
N LEU A 210 -13.88 2.31 -1.76
CA LEU A 210 -13.13 3.57 -1.79
C LEU A 210 -11.66 3.32 -1.47
N TYR A 211 -10.78 3.59 -2.42
CA TYR A 211 -9.33 3.56 -2.27
C TYR A 211 -8.80 4.99 -2.18
N VAL A 212 -8.13 5.32 -1.07
CA VAL A 212 -7.59 6.67 -0.81
C VAL A 212 -6.07 6.57 -0.61
N PRO A 213 -5.31 6.40 -1.69
CA PRO A 213 -3.85 6.37 -1.63
C PRO A 213 -3.31 7.80 -1.58
N HIS A 214 -3.05 8.31 -0.38
CA HIS A 214 -2.40 9.61 -0.23
C HIS A 214 -0.99 9.60 -0.85
N LEU A 215 -0.59 10.75 -1.42
CA LEU A 215 0.81 11.01 -1.72
C LEU A 215 1.57 11.37 -0.44
N ALA A 216 0.92 12.02 0.53
CA ALA A 216 1.53 12.33 1.82
C ALA A 216 1.75 11.01 2.62
N VAL A 217 2.89 10.86 3.23
CA VAL A 217 3.90 11.88 3.59
C VAL A 217 5.16 11.82 2.69
N HIS A 218 5.04 11.32 1.47
CA HIS A 218 6.12 11.25 0.49
C HIS A 218 6.59 12.65 0.06
N ALA A 219 7.86 12.76 -0.27
CA ALA A 219 8.43 13.96 -0.90
C ALA A 219 7.69 14.35 -2.21
N PRO A 220 7.66 15.64 -2.58
CA PRO A 220 8.37 16.77 -1.97
C PRO A 220 7.81 17.16 -0.61
N PHE A 221 8.70 17.53 0.32
CA PHE A 221 8.27 17.91 1.66
C PHE A 221 7.80 19.37 1.65
N GLN A 222 6.48 19.57 1.51
CA GLN A 222 5.83 20.88 1.44
C GLN A 222 4.77 20.98 2.55
N ALA A 223 4.91 21.99 3.41
CA ALA A 223 3.97 22.18 4.52
C ALA A 223 2.58 22.62 4.02
N PRO A 224 1.46 22.15 4.63
CA PRO A 224 0.10 22.47 4.18
C PRO A 224 -0.24 23.94 4.16
N ASP A 225 0.35 24.74 5.03
CA ASP A 225 0.04 26.19 5.20
C ASP A 225 1.17 27.10 4.70
N ALA A 226 2.12 26.58 3.93
CA ALA A 226 3.22 27.32 3.33
C ALA A 226 3.05 27.36 1.80
N PRO A 227 2.32 28.34 1.26
CA PRO A 227 2.15 28.47 -0.18
C PRO A 227 3.51 28.64 -0.85
N GLU A 228 3.81 27.74 -1.74
CA GLU A 228 5.06 27.68 -2.48
C GLU A 228 5.16 28.81 -3.49
N THR A 229 6.22 29.60 -3.38
CA THR A 229 6.59 30.60 -4.38
C THR A 229 7.51 30.03 -5.45
N GLN A 230 8.18 28.93 -5.18
CA GLN A 230 9.13 28.28 -6.09
C GLN A 230 8.64 26.89 -6.52
N MET A 231 8.96 26.51 -7.75
CA MET A 231 8.71 25.16 -8.25
C MET A 231 9.67 24.18 -7.58
N VAL A 232 9.14 23.04 -7.12
CA VAL A 232 9.99 21.96 -6.62
C VAL A 232 10.87 21.44 -7.75
N THR A 233 12.18 21.39 -7.50
CA THR A 233 13.16 20.81 -8.41
C THR A 233 13.62 19.45 -7.90
N LYS A 234 14.34 18.72 -8.74
CA LYS A 234 14.93 17.43 -8.34
C LYS A 234 15.86 17.57 -7.11
N GLU A 235 16.56 18.70 -7.02
CA GLU A 235 17.49 19.02 -5.92
C GLU A 235 16.75 19.41 -4.63
N SER A 236 15.62 20.13 -4.74
CA SER A 236 14.85 20.59 -3.57
C SER A 236 13.83 19.57 -3.07
N MET A 237 13.47 18.57 -3.88
CA MET A 237 12.42 17.58 -3.54
C MET A 237 12.63 16.92 -2.18
N LEU A 238 13.86 16.58 -1.86
CA LEU A 238 14.20 15.86 -0.64
C LEU A 238 14.58 16.79 0.51
N GLN A 239 14.52 18.09 0.33
CA GLN A 239 14.70 19.07 1.39
C GLN A 239 13.43 19.12 2.25
N GLY A 240 13.61 19.19 3.56
CA GLY A 240 12.49 19.18 4.48
C GLY A 240 12.94 19.15 5.93
N SER A 241 12.01 18.83 6.80
CA SER A 241 12.28 18.65 8.24
C SER A 241 11.21 17.74 8.86
N ARG A 242 11.50 17.24 10.07
CA ARG A 242 10.49 16.50 10.85
C ARG A 242 9.23 17.34 11.09
N ALA A 243 9.36 18.66 11.24
CA ALA A 243 8.21 19.56 11.43
C ALA A 243 7.31 19.62 10.19
N ILE A 244 7.89 19.65 8.98
CA ILE A 244 7.12 19.62 7.73
C ILE A 244 6.44 18.26 7.57
N TYR A 245 7.18 17.17 7.75
CA TYR A 245 6.65 15.80 7.72
C TYR A 245 5.46 15.63 8.68
N LYS A 246 5.61 16.13 9.92
CA LYS A 246 4.54 16.16 10.93
C LYS A 246 3.29 16.87 10.40
N ALA A 247 3.43 18.08 9.87
CA ALA A 247 2.30 18.85 9.35
C ALA A 247 1.61 18.14 8.18
N MET A 248 2.38 17.45 7.32
CA MET A 248 1.84 16.64 6.23
C MET A 248 1.03 15.45 6.76
N LEU A 249 1.53 14.73 7.79
CA LEU A 249 0.83 13.60 8.39
C LEU A 249 -0.43 14.03 9.14
N GLU A 250 -0.37 15.13 9.88
CA GLU A 250 -1.53 15.70 10.56
C GLU A 250 -2.63 16.11 9.57
N ARG A 251 -2.26 16.48 8.33
CA ARG A 251 -3.24 16.77 7.26
C ARG A 251 -3.88 15.49 6.70
N VAL A 252 -3.13 14.37 6.62
CA VAL A 252 -3.71 13.04 6.33
C VAL A 252 -4.68 12.63 7.42
N ASP A 253 -4.28 12.79 8.70
CA ASP A 253 -5.14 12.47 9.85
C ASP A 253 -6.45 13.26 9.83
N ALA A 254 -6.40 14.56 9.50
CA ALA A 254 -7.60 15.38 9.33
C ALA A 254 -8.54 14.81 8.24
N GLY A 255 -7.98 14.32 7.12
CA GLY A 255 -8.74 13.65 6.06
C GLY A 255 -9.41 12.36 6.53
N VAL A 256 -8.72 11.55 7.32
CA VAL A 256 -9.31 10.36 7.98
C VAL A 256 -10.49 10.78 8.84
N GLY A 257 -10.35 11.87 9.62
CA GLY A 257 -11.44 12.43 10.42
C GLY A 257 -12.66 12.84 9.59
N MET A 258 -12.43 13.47 8.43
CA MET A 258 -13.50 13.82 7.50
C MET A 258 -14.24 12.58 6.99
N LEU A 259 -13.52 11.54 6.57
CA LEU A 259 -14.10 10.28 6.09
C LEU A 259 -14.93 9.58 7.16
N LEU A 260 -14.38 9.40 8.36
CA LEU A 260 -15.10 8.79 9.48
C LEU A 260 -16.37 9.56 9.82
N LYS A 261 -16.30 10.90 9.78
CA LYS A 261 -17.46 11.77 10.02
C LYS A 261 -18.54 11.61 8.96
N GLU A 262 -18.17 11.55 7.66
CA GLU A 262 -19.16 11.35 6.59
C GLU A 262 -19.83 9.97 6.69
N LEU A 263 -19.09 8.91 7.06
CA LEU A 263 -19.66 7.58 7.31
C LEU A 263 -20.68 7.60 8.47
N GLU A 264 -20.40 8.34 9.54
CA GLU A 264 -21.31 8.52 10.68
C GLU A 264 -22.58 9.29 10.29
N VAL A 265 -22.40 10.44 9.61
CA VAL A 265 -23.52 11.30 9.15
C VAL A 265 -24.44 10.54 8.20
N ALA A 266 -23.86 9.71 7.34
CA ALA A 266 -24.60 8.85 6.43
C ALA A 266 -25.25 7.62 7.10
N GLY A 267 -24.94 7.33 8.38
CA GLY A 267 -25.47 6.16 9.12
C GLY A 267 -24.96 4.81 8.63
N VAL A 268 -23.77 4.79 7.97
CA VAL A 268 -23.16 3.56 7.43
C VAL A 268 -21.85 3.17 8.11
N ALA A 269 -21.49 3.84 9.21
CA ALA A 269 -20.23 3.61 9.90
C ALA A 269 -20.07 2.16 10.39
N ASP A 270 -21.15 1.52 10.86
CA ASP A 270 -21.15 0.13 11.34
C ASP A 270 -21.21 -0.90 10.20
N LYS A 271 -21.55 -0.44 9.00
CA LYS A 271 -21.61 -1.25 7.78
C LYS A 271 -20.40 -1.02 6.88
N THR A 272 -19.32 -0.47 7.42
CA THR A 272 -18.11 -0.11 6.66
C THR A 272 -16.88 -0.72 7.30
N LEU A 273 -16.15 -1.51 6.50
CA LEU A 273 -14.78 -1.92 6.81
C LEU A 273 -13.84 -0.78 6.41
N VAL A 274 -13.17 -0.20 7.41
CA VAL A 274 -12.14 0.84 7.21
C VAL A 274 -10.78 0.25 7.52
N VAL A 275 -9.84 0.37 6.58
CA VAL A 275 -8.45 -0.06 6.75
C VAL A 275 -7.52 1.13 6.48
N PHE A 276 -6.53 1.31 7.35
CA PHE A 276 -5.43 2.26 7.18
C PHE A 276 -4.09 1.53 7.19
N SER A 277 -3.19 1.86 6.25
CA SER A 277 -1.84 1.28 6.19
C SER A 277 -0.86 2.22 5.48
N SER A 278 0.40 1.78 5.31
CA SER A 278 1.41 2.41 4.46
C SER A 278 1.84 1.47 3.35
N ASP A 279 2.31 2.02 2.23
CA ASP A 279 2.77 1.23 1.08
C ASP A 279 4.20 0.68 1.25
N ASN A 280 5.01 1.27 2.09
CA ASN A 280 6.33 0.81 2.51
C ASN A 280 6.74 1.50 3.81
N GLY A 281 7.87 1.10 4.39
CA GLY A 281 8.45 1.79 5.55
C GLY A 281 8.83 3.23 5.23
N GLY A 282 8.88 4.06 6.27
CA GLY A 282 9.17 5.47 6.15
C GLY A 282 10.60 5.78 5.67
N GLU A 283 10.76 6.96 5.07
CA GLU A 283 12.04 7.50 4.61
C GLU A 283 12.37 8.80 5.36
N ARG A 284 13.62 9.22 5.30
CA ARG A 284 14.17 10.51 5.80
C ARG A 284 13.63 10.97 7.16
N TRP A 285 12.56 11.77 7.18
CA TRP A 285 12.00 12.42 8.36
C TRP A 285 11.02 11.54 9.14
N ALA A 286 10.74 10.34 8.62
CA ALA A 286 9.91 9.34 9.26
C ALA A 286 10.65 8.60 10.38
N SER A 287 9.91 8.06 11.33
CA SER A 287 10.41 7.17 12.37
C SER A 287 9.89 5.74 12.14
N ASN A 288 10.80 4.82 11.86
CA ASN A 288 10.45 3.39 11.80
C ASN A 288 10.65 2.68 13.15
N ALA A 289 10.97 3.42 14.21
CA ALA A 289 11.22 2.83 15.52
C ALA A 289 10.06 1.92 15.99
N PRO A 290 10.36 0.78 16.63
CA PRO A 290 11.66 0.27 17.03
C PRO A 290 12.42 -0.52 15.94
N LEU A 291 11.88 -0.59 14.73
CA LEU A 291 12.36 -1.38 13.60
C LEU A 291 13.65 -0.79 13.00
N PHE A 292 14.45 -1.65 12.38
CA PHE A 292 15.72 -1.24 11.80
C PHE A 292 15.57 -0.84 10.33
N HIS A 293 16.37 0.14 9.89
CA HIS A 293 16.39 0.65 8.53
C HIS A 293 15.11 1.41 8.09
N HIS A 294 14.87 1.49 6.78
CA HIS A 294 13.89 2.38 6.15
C HIS A 294 13.54 1.89 4.74
N LYS A 295 12.67 2.63 4.04
CA LYS A 295 12.30 2.47 2.63
C LYS A 295 13.46 2.00 1.76
N ALA A 296 13.17 1.19 0.73
CA ALA A 296 14.13 0.62 -0.21
C ALA A 296 15.15 -0.35 0.44
N THR A 297 14.79 -0.97 1.57
CA THR A 297 15.52 -2.08 2.18
C THR A 297 14.56 -3.18 2.63
N LEU A 298 15.06 -4.42 2.75
CA LEU A 298 14.24 -5.56 3.20
C LEU A 298 14.39 -5.86 4.71
N TRP A 299 14.93 -4.91 5.45
CA TRP A 299 14.89 -4.91 6.89
C TRP A 299 13.48 -4.54 7.38
N GLU A 300 13.14 -4.89 8.62
CA GLU A 300 11.80 -4.64 9.15
C GLU A 300 11.34 -3.20 8.92
N GLY A 301 12.19 -2.20 9.17
CA GLY A 301 11.85 -0.80 8.96
C GLY A 301 11.59 -0.39 7.50
N GLY A 302 11.91 -1.24 6.53
CA GLY A 302 11.60 -1.00 5.12
C GLY A 302 10.30 -1.64 4.65
N ILE A 303 9.86 -2.73 5.30
CA ILE A 303 8.73 -3.55 4.84
C ILE A 303 7.62 -3.77 5.88
N ARG A 304 7.89 -3.66 7.18
CA ARG A 304 6.85 -3.76 8.22
C ARG A 304 6.20 -2.41 8.41
N VAL A 305 4.89 -2.35 8.21
CA VAL A 305 4.11 -1.11 8.15
C VAL A 305 2.95 -1.14 9.14
N PRO A 306 2.47 0.01 9.63
CA PRO A 306 1.25 0.04 10.42
C PRO A 306 0.07 -0.48 9.60
N CYS A 307 -0.80 -1.28 10.22
CA CYS A 307 -2.08 -1.68 9.64
C CYS A 307 -3.15 -1.67 10.73
N LEU A 308 -4.16 -0.85 10.49
CA LEU A 308 -5.29 -0.66 11.39
C LEU A 308 -6.55 -1.06 10.64
N MET A 309 -7.41 -1.89 11.26
CA MET A 309 -8.67 -2.33 10.65
C MET A 309 -9.82 -2.09 11.61
N ARG A 310 -10.88 -1.44 11.14
CA ARG A 310 -12.09 -1.15 11.89
C ARG A 310 -13.32 -1.65 11.15
N TRP A 311 -14.11 -2.49 11.81
CA TRP A 311 -15.43 -2.89 11.36
C TRP A 311 -16.29 -3.17 12.60
N PRO A 312 -17.11 -2.22 13.07
CA PRO A 312 -17.90 -2.37 14.27
C PRO A 312 -18.79 -3.62 14.23
N GLY A 313 -18.81 -4.34 15.35
CA GLY A 313 -19.57 -5.60 15.47
C GLY A 313 -18.94 -6.83 14.76
N LYS A 314 -17.84 -6.64 14.00
CA LYS A 314 -17.10 -7.73 13.34
C LYS A 314 -15.67 -7.85 13.83
N ILE A 315 -15.01 -6.73 14.13
CA ILE A 315 -13.64 -6.67 14.66
C ILE A 315 -13.73 -6.13 16.08
N ALA A 316 -13.07 -6.81 17.03
CA ALA A 316 -13.04 -6.40 18.43
C ALA A 316 -12.32 -5.06 18.60
N ALA A 317 -13.00 -4.07 19.20
CA ALA A 317 -12.45 -2.75 19.42
C ALA A 317 -11.27 -2.77 20.41
N GLY A 318 -10.23 -1.98 20.12
CA GLY A 318 -9.03 -1.84 20.96
C GLY A 318 -8.16 -3.10 21.00
N SER A 319 -8.35 -4.04 20.07
CA SER A 319 -7.59 -5.28 20.03
C SER A 319 -6.23 -5.09 19.31
N ARG A 320 -5.33 -6.04 19.55
CA ARG A 320 -4.05 -6.16 18.86
C ARG A 320 -3.89 -7.57 18.34
N SER A 321 -3.36 -7.72 17.13
CA SER A 321 -3.09 -9.01 16.51
C SER A 321 -1.65 -9.06 16.02
N ASN A 322 -0.93 -10.09 16.39
CA ASN A 322 0.40 -10.42 15.86
C ASN A 322 0.33 -11.46 14.72
N VAL A 323 -0.84 -11.73 14.20
CA VAL A 323 -1.02 -12.53 12.99
C VAL A 323 -0.31 -11.85 11.84
N PRO A 324 0.68 -12.51 11.21
CA PRO A 324 1.38 -11.89 10.09
C PRO A 324 0.45 -11.72 8.88
N GLY A 325 0.42 -10.52 8.32
CA GLY A 325 -0.30 -10.19 7.09
C GLY A 325 0.57 -9.40 6.12
N ILE A 326 0.14 -9.30 4.87
CA ILE A 326 0.83 -8.56 3.81
C ILE A 326 -0.18 -7.82 2.94
N THR A 327 0.22 -6.73 2.29
CA THR A 327 -0.72 -5.81 1.59
C THR A 327 -1.63 -6.52 0.58
N MET A 328 -1.17 -7.54 -0.14
CA MET A 328 -2.00 -8.30 -1.08
C MET A 328 -3.12 -9.12 -0.39
N ASP A 329 -3.01 -9.39 0.91
CA ASP A 329 -4.07 -10.05 1.69
C ASP A 329 -5.32 -9.17 1.79
N LEU A 330 -5.15 -7.85 1.78
CA LEU A 330 -6.26 -6.92 1.79
C LEU A 330 -7.16 -7.08 0.57
N SER A 331 -6.60 -7.46 -0.59
CA SER A 331 -7.40 -7.72 -1.80
C SER A 331 -8.30 -8.93 -1.64
N ALA A 332 -7.78 -10.02 -1.07
CA ALA A 332 -8.58 -11.20 -0.75
C ALA A 332 -9.64 -10.86 0.32
N THR A 333 -9.23 -10.15 1.37
CA THR A 333 -10.11 -9.70 2.46
C THR A 333 -11.27 -8.85 1.95
N PHE A 334 -11.01 -7.87 1.11
CA PHE A 334 -12.05 -6.97 0.57
C PHE A 334 -13.00 -7.72 -0.35
N LEU A 335 -12.47 -8.56 -1.26
CA LEU A 335 -13.30 -9.32 -2.18
C LEU A 335 -14.17 -10.35 -1.44
N THR A 336 -13.63 -11.05 -0.45
CA THR A 336 -14.39 -12.01 0.38
C THR A 336 -15.45 -11.29 1.21
N ALA A 337 -15.11 -10.16 1.85
CA ALA A 337 -16.08 -9.33 2.60
C ALA A 337 -17.22 -8.82 1.69
N ALA A 338 -16.91 -8.55 0.40
CA ALA A 338 -17.89 -8.17 -0.60
C ALA A 338 -18.81 -9.33 -1.04
N GLY A 339 -18.55 -10.56 -0.60
CA GLY A 339 -19.23 -11.77 -1.07
C GLY A 339 -18.79 -12.19 -2.48
N GLY A 340 -17.67 -11.64 -2.97
CA GLY A 340 -17.07 -12.02 -4.24
C GLY A 340 -16.33 -13.36 -4.14
N GLN A 341 -16.16 -14.04 -5.27
CA GLN A 341 -15.38 -15.27 -5.33
C GLN A 341 -13.93 -14.96 -5.66
N LEU A 342 -13.01 -15.60 -4.94
CA LEU A 342 -11.59 -15.54 -5.28
C LEU A 342 -11.35 -16.16 -6.68
N PRO A 343 -10.44 -15.58 -7.48
CA PRO A 343 -10.22 -16.03 -8.85
C PRO A 343 -9.63 -17.43 -8.88
N LYS A 344 -10.15 -18.27 -9.81
CA LYS A 344 -9.63 -19.62 -10.06
C LYS A 344 -8.48 -19.61 -11.07
N GLU A 345 -8.60 -18.78 -12.09
CA GLU A 345 -7.51 -18.47 -13.02
C GLU A 345 -6.68 -17.34 -12.42
N LYS A 346 -5.35 -17.47 -12.43
CA LYS A 346 -4.45 -16.53 -11.75
C LYS A 346 -4.89 -16.30 -10.27
N PRO A 347 -4.86 -17.35 -9.43
CA PRO A 347 -5.37 -17.27 -8.05
C PRO A 347 -4.62 -16.21 -7.25
N PHE A 348 -5.29 -15.64 -6.26
CA PHE A 348 -4.63 -14.76 -5.32
C PHE A 348 -3.60 -15.52 -4.48
N ASP A 349 -2.44 -14.90 -4.26
CA ASP A 349 -1.47 -15.35 -3.25
C ASP A 349 -1.86 -14.82 -1.86
N GLY A 350 -2.61 -13.73 -1.82
CA GLY A 350 -3.18 -13.15 -0.62
C GLY A 350 -4.32 -13.99 -0.03
N VAL A 351 -4.49 -13.90 1.28
CA VAL A 351 -5.54 -14.61 2.04
C VAL A 351 -6.47 -13.62 2.74
N ASP A 352 -7.69 -14.07 3.08
CA ASP A 352 -8.61 -13.27 3.88
C ASP A 352 -8.10 -13.15 5.33
N LEU A 353 -7.93 -11.90 5.79
CA LEU A 353 -7.45 -11.60 7.14
C LEU A 353 -8.57 -11.58 8.19
N LEU A 354 -9.83 -11.38 7.82
CA LEU A 354 -10.91 -11.23 8.80
C LEU A 354 -11.06 -12.43 9.73
N PRO A 355 -11.12 -13.69 9.24
CA PRO A 355 -11.19 -14.86 10.12
C PRO A 355 -9.94 -15.04 10.98
N LEU A 356 -8.80 -14.54 10.53
CA LEU A 356 -7.53 -14.63 11.26
C LEU A 356 -7.46 -13.62 12.40
N VAL A 357 -7.89 -12.38 12.16
CA VAL A 357 -7.85 -11.31 13.19
C VAL A 357 -8.98 -11.43 14.20
N SER A 358 -10.11 -12.07 13.83
CA SER A 358 -11.20 -12.39 14.77
C SER A 358 -10.92 -13.64 15.61
N GLY A 359 -9.87 -14.41 15.27
CA GLY A 359 -9.55 -15.68 15.93
C GLY A 359 -10.46 -16.85 15.57
N GLU A 360 -11.31 -16.70 14.56
CA GLU A 360 -12.20 -17.77 14.07
C GLU A 360 -11.43 -18.91 13.40
N THR A 361 -10.28 -18.58 12.80
CA THR A 361 -9.44 -19.55 12.10
C THR A 361 -8.03 -19.50 12.65
N LYS A 362 -7.41 -20.68 12.83
CA LYS A 362 -5.97 -20.74 13.16
C LYS A 362 -5.14 -20.30 11.96
N VAL A 363 -4.12 -19.51 12.25
CA VAL A 363 -3.15 -19.08 11.25
C VAL A 363 -2.35 -20.28 10.80
N ALA A 364 -2.48 -20.66 9.52
CA ALA A 364 -1.53 -21.59 8.92
C ALA A 364 -0.20 -20.85 8.74
N GLU A 365 0.89 -21.51 9.10
CA GLU A 365 2.21 -20.95 8.88
C GLU A 365 2.48 -20.83 7.38
N ARG A 366 2.81 -19.65 6.91
CA ARG A 366 3.09 -19.36 5.50
C ARG A 366 4.37 -18.55 5.34
N ASP A 367 4.92 -18.58 4.14
CA ASP A 367 6.12 -17.85 3.78
C ASP A 367 5.76 -16.45 3.28
N PHE A 368 6.46 -15.43 3.80
CA PHE A 368 6.42 -14.07 3.28
C PHE A 368 7.77 -13.82 2.63
N CYS A 369 7.77 -13.58 1.32
CA CYS A 369 8.98 -13.47 0.53
C CYS A 369 9.11 -12.10 -0.11
N TRP A 370 10.33 -11.62 -0.19
CA TRP A 370 10.66 -10.36 -0.85
C TRP A 370 11.91 -10.50 -1.68
N ARG A 371 11.89 -9.85 -2.82
CA ARG A 371 13.05 -9.66 -3.69
C ARG A 371 13.01 -8.24 -4.24
N MET A 372 14.14 -7.58 -4.23
CA MET A 372 14.31 -6.26 -4.82
C MET A 372 15.69 -6.14 -5.46
N GLN A 373 15.72 -5.58 -6.64
CA GLN A 373 16.98 -5.19 -7.29
C GLN A 373 17.03 -3.67 -7.43
N ARG A 374 18.11 -3.07 -6.93
CA ARG A 374 18.39 -1.64 -7.08
C ARG A 374 19.79 -1.47 -7.60
N SER A 375 19.93 -0.98 -8.83
CA SER A 375 21.24 -0.89 -9.50
C SER A 375 21.95 -2.25 -9.52
N ASN A 376 23.12 -2.36 -8.89
CA ASN A 376 23.91 -3.57 -8.78
C ASN A 376 23.69 -4.35 -7.46
N ARG A 377 22.76 -3.91 -6.62
CA ARG A 377 22.46 -4.55 -5.32
C ARG A 377 21.15 -5.31 -5.40
N THR A 378 21.22 -6.62 -5.20
CA THR A 378 20.05 -7.49 -5.05
C THR A 378 19.86 -7.79 -3.57
N MET A 379 18.64 -7.57 -3.07
CA MET A 379 18.24 -7.95 -1.72
C MET A 379 17.14 -8.99 -1.78
N LYS A 380 17.17 -9.95 -0.87
CA LYS A 380 16.18 -11.01 -0.73
C LYS A 380 15.89 -11.26 0.73
N ALA A 381 14.63 -11.55 1.05
CA ALA A 381 14.24 -11.89 2.40
C ALA A 381 13.08 -12.89 2.40
N ILE A 382 13.01 -13.69 3.46
CA ILE A 382 11.87 -14.54 3.76
C ILE A 382 11.60 -14.51 5.26
N ARG A 383 10.32 -14.36 5.62
CA ARG A 383 9.82 -14.57 6.99
C ARG A 383 8.95 -15.82 7.02
N ARG A 384 9.22 -16.69 7.98
CA ARG A 384 8.38 -17.84 8.33
C ARG A 384 8.27 -17.96 9.85
N GLY A 385 7.06 -17.90 10.38
CA GLY A 385 6.85 -17.86 11.82
C GLY A 385 7.60 -16.68 12.45
N LYS A 386 8.45 -16.99 13.43
CA LYS A 386 9.30 -16.00 14.11
C LYS A 386 10.62 -15.72 13.38
N TRP A 387 11.02 -16.59 12.45
CA TRP A 387 12.31 -16.47 11.78
C TRP A 387 12.23 -15.59 10.54
N LYS A 388 13.19 -14.68 10.42
CA LYS A 388 13.41 -13.92 9.20
C LYS A 388 14.85 -14.06 8.74
N TYR A 389 15.01 -14.54 7.50
CA TYR A 389 16.27 -14.55 6.79
C TYR A 389 16.33 -13.34 5.84
N VAL A 390 17.47 -12.67 5.82
CA VAL A 390 17.78 -11.57 4.90
C VAL A 390 19.12 -11.84 4.23
N ASN A 391 19.14 -11.78 2.90
CA ASN A 391 20.38 -11.68 2.12
C ASN A 391 20.49 -10.29 1.54
N ASP A 392 21.49 -9.54 1.97
CA ASP A 392 21.71 -8.17 1.56
C ASP A 392 22.92 -8.06 0.63
N GLY A 393 22.64 -7.74 -0.64
CA GLY A 393 23.66 -7.53 -1.68
C GLY A 393 24.41 -8.79 -2.09
N ASN A 394 23.86 -9.98 -1.88
CA ASN A 394 24.51 -11.29 -2.09
C ASN A 394 25.80 -11.49 -1.28
N THR A 395 26.04 -10.68 -0.26
CA THR A 395 27.29 -10.67 0.52
C THR A 395 27.12 -11.14 1.95
N MET A 396 25.92 -10.98 2.53
CA MET A 396 25.64 -11.33 3.91
C MET A 396 24.36 -12.16 4.03
N ASP A 397 24.49 -13.30 4.69
CA ASP A 397 23.36 -14.10 5.15
C ASP A 397 23.08 -13.74 6.61
N LEU A 398 21.89 -13.25 6.90
CA LEU A 398 21.44 -12.81 8.23
C LEU A 398 20.19 -13.58 8.63
N LEU A 399 20.09 -13.93 9.90
CA LEU A 399 18.92 -14.59 10.49
C LEU A 399 18.52 -13.87 11.77
N PHE A 400 17.24 -13.58 11.91
CA PHE A 400 16.68 -12.89 13.08
C PHE A 400 15.49 -13.67 13.65
N ASP A 401 15.37 -13.67 14.99
CA ASP A 401 14.18 -14.12 15.72
C ASP A 401 13.33 -12.90 16.02
N LEU A 402 12.31 -12.63 15.21
CA LEU A 402 11.47 -11.42 15.30
C LEU A 402 10.56 -11.41 16.54
N GLU A 403 10.38 -12.54 17.23
CA GLU A 403 9.57 -12.60 18.44
C GLU A 403 10.28 -11.90 19.62
N ILE A 404 11.62 -11.97 19.65
CA ILE A 404 12.44 -11.36 20.70
C ILE A 404 13.29 -10.19 20.20
N ASP A 405 13.45 -10.03 18.90
CA ASP A 405 14.30 -9.03 18.26
C ASP A 405 13.65 -8.47 16.98
N ALA A 406 12.50 -7.81 17.12
CA ALA A 406 11.84 -7.13 16.01
C ALA A 406 12.70 -6.01 15.39
N GLY A 407 13.71 -5.53 16.12
CA GLY A 407 14.67 -4.53 15.65
C GLY A 407 15.84 -5.09 14.85
N GLU A 408 15.94 -6.41 14.64
CA GLU A 408 16.97 -7.07 13.83
C GLU A 408 18.41 -6.69 14.25
N ARG A 409 18.67 -6.67 15.58
CA ARG A 409 19.97 -6.25 16.15
C ARG A 409 20.93 -7.42 16.33
N THR A 410 20.42 -8.65 16.42
CA THR A 410 21.22 -9.83 16.76
C THR A 410 21.13 -10.88 15.66
N ASN A 411 22.19 -10.98 14.84
CA ASN A 411 22.28 -12.01 13.81
C ASN A 411 22.52 -13.39 14.42
N MET A 412 21.64 -14.34 14.13
CA MET A 412 21.64 -15.70 14.66
C MET A 412 22.06 -16.78 13.62
N ASN A 413 22.53 -16.40 12.43
CA ASN A 413 22.80 -17.32 11.33
C ASN A 413 23.79 -18.45 11.71
N PHE A 414 24.83 -18.14 12.49
CA PHE A 414 25.81 -19.12 12.95
C PHE A 414 25.27 -20.05 14.04
N ARG A 415 24.24 -19.62 14.77
CA ARG A 415 23.63 -20.43 15.85
C ARG A 415 22.58 -21.41 15.33
N TYR A 416 21.92 -21.07 14.20
CA TYR A 416 20.84 -21.87 13.61
C TYR A 416 21.06 -22.06 12.10
N PRO A 417 22.18 -22.72 11.69
CA PRO A 417 22.52 -22.89 10.28
C PRO A 417 21.51 -23.76 9.52
N GLU A 418 20.81 -24.68 10.19
CA GLU A 418 19.73 -25.48 9.62
C GLU A 418 18.51 -24.66 9.25
N VAL A 419 18.14 -23.67 10.08
CA VAL A 419 17.05 -22.73 9.78
C VAL A 419 17.41 -21.85 8.58
N VAL A 420 18.64 -21.37 8.52
CA VAL A 420 19.14 -20.62 7.36
C VAL A 420 19.04 -21.44 6.08
N ALA A 421 19.47 -22.71 6.12
CA ALA A 421 19.42 -23.59 4.95
C ALA A 421 17.97 -23.85 4.49
N GLU A 422 17.04 -24.08 5.43
CA GLU A 422 15.62 -24.24 5.13
C GLU A 422 15.03 -23.00 4.48
N LEU A 423 15.22 -21.83 5.09
CA LEU A 423 14.66 -20.58 4.59
C LEU A 423 15.24 -20.18 3.22
N LYS A 424 16.54 -20.40 3.01
CA LYS A 424 17.17 -20.19 1.70
C LYS A 424 16.55 -21.08 0.63
N LYS A 425 16.29 -22.36 0.94
CA LYS A 425 15.64 -23.27 0.01
C LYS A 425 14.23 -22.80 -0.35
N ARG A 426 13.41 -22.46 0.66
CA ARG A 426 12.05 -21.96 0.44
C ARG A 426 12.02 -20.69 -0.40
N LEU A 427 12.93 -19.76 -0.13
CA LEU A 427 13.08 -18.54 -0.89
C LEU A 427 13.46 -18.82 -2.35
N ALA A 428 14.38 -19.77 -2.60
CA ALA A 428 14.74 -20.17 -3.94
C ALA A 428 13.58 -20.87 -4.68
N ASP A 429 12.80 -21.72 -3.99
CA ASP A 429 11.62 -22.37 -4.56
C ASP A 429 10.56 -21.30 -4.95
N TRP A 430 10.33 -20.30 -4.10
CA TRP A 430 9.44 -19.15 -4.42
C TRP A 430 9.98 -18.34 -5.60
N GLU A 431 11.29 -18.05 -5.65
CA GLU A 431 11.89 -17.32 -6.80
C GLU A 431 11.67 -18.08 -8.10
N ALA A 432 11.89 -19.39 -8.09
CA ALA A 432 11.67 -20.23 -9.28
C ALA A 432 10.22 -20.21 -9.73
N GLU A 433 9.26 -20.22 -8.80
CA GLU A 433 7.84 -20.07 -9.11
C GLU A 433 7.53 -18.71 -9.73
N MET A 434 8.03 -17.61 -9.14
CA MET A 434 7.83 -16.26 -9.67
C MET A 434 8.44 -16.07 -11.06
N ASP A 435 9.58 -16.70 -11.32
CA ASP A 435 10.30 -16.57 -12.58
C ASP A 435 9.76 -17.51 -13.69
N ALA A 436 8.96 -18.51 -13.33
CA ALA A 436 8.33 -19.42 -14.29
C ALA A 436 7.13 -18.81 -15.04
N GLU A 437 6.48 -17.77 -14.49
CA GLU A 437 5.39 -17.08 -15.18
C GLU A 437 5.93 -16.24 -16.34
N GLU A 438 5.25 -16.34 -17.51
CA GLU A 438 5.54 -15.48 -18.65
C GLU A 438 5.17 -14.04 -18.34
N LYS A 439 6.17 -13.17 -18.29
CA LYS A 439 5.98 -11.76 -17.95
C LYS A 439 5.64 -11.00 -19.23
N GLU A 440 4.47 -10.38 -19.28
CA GLU A 440 4.23 -9.31 -20.25
C GLU A 440 5.35 -8.28 -20.03
N VAL A 441 6.16 -8.10 -21.07
CA VAL A 441 7.45 -7.42 -21.03
C VAL A 441 7.40 -6.08 -20.31
N LEU A 442 7.58 -6.10 -19.01
CA LEU A 442 8.10 -4.97 -18.26
C LEU A 442 9.61 -5.11 -18.28
N VAL A 443 10.17 -4.75 -19.41
CA VAL A 443 11.60 -4.47 -19.60
C VAL A 443 12.58 -5.37 -18.86
N ARG A 444 13.12 -6.29 -19.61
CA ARG A 444 14.37 -6.98 -19.26
C ARG A 444 15.59 -6.10 -19.56
#